data_d2ea2958ae7aa87d35e274ceb35cc3d2
#
_entry.id   d2ea2958ae7aa87d35e274ceb35cc3d2
#
_cell.length_a   1.000
_cell.length_b   1.000
_cell.length_c   1.000
_cell.angle_alpha   90.00
_cell.angle_beta   90.00
_cell.angle_gamma   90.00
#
_symmetry.space_group_name_H-M   'P 1'
#
loop_
_entity.id
_entity.type
_entity.pdbx_description
1 polymer ?
#
loop_
_entity_poly.entity_id
_entity_poly.type
_entity_poly.pdbx_seq_one_letter_code
_entity_poly.pdbx_strand_id
1 'polypeptide(L)'
;LNRFDGLRFSNYKHVSGDSTSIKNNYVRTLFEDSRQNLLVGCIDGLMKYDSETDTFREIPMIRAGKRVFPHITQMQKLHNGEIWVVTTGQGIFRLDEEKQQAESIDAIMRQVNYNFQSNLYEDSDYNIWIGTEGHGLICYLPATQEVRVFRYPVINDNYVSAIGEDKYGNLFIGTQKHGLSRYDREQNRFIPVPYTGSEELPIYCLTLVDDRLLIGTDGQGLKTYNRMTGKIEDYSINSAPLDFSEGKIHAIMEDRDKNLWVGL
;
A
#
# COMPACT_ATOMS: atom_id res chain seq x y z
N LEU A 1 4.41 -12.66 -12.43
CA LEU A 1 3.89 -11.43 -13.01
C LEU A 1 3.27 -11.72 -14.37
N ASN A 2 2.14 -11.08 -14.67
CA ASN A 2 1.49 -11.21 -15.99
C ASN A 2 1.29 -9.82 -16.59
N ARG A 3 1.52 -9.69 -17.89
CA ARG A 3 1.18 -8.52 -18.70
C ARG A 3 0.09 -8.89 -19.69
N PHE A 4 -0.97 -8.10 -19.74
CA PHE A 4 -2.02 -8.19 -20.75
C PHE A 4 -1.86 -7.05 -21.76
N ASP A 5 -1.83 -7.36 -23.05
CA ASP A 5 -1.65 -6.39 -24.14
C ASP A 5 -2.95 -6.03 -24.85
N GLY A 6 -4.09 -6.45 -24.31
CA GLY A 6 -5.42 -6.32 -24.92
C GLY A 6 -5.88 -7.59 -25.67
N LEU A 7 -4.96 -8.51 -25.98
CA LEU A 7 -5.24 -9.74 -26.71
C LEU A 7 -4.66 -10.99 -26.02
N ARG A 8 -3.48 -10.88 -25.43
CA ARG A 8 -2.71 -12.02 -24.89
C ARG A 8 -2.13 -11.68 -23.54
N PHE A 9 -1.92 -12.75 -22.74
CA PHE A 9 -1.15 -12.67 -21.51
C PHE A 9 0.29 -13.15 -21.77
N SER A 10 1.26 -12.28 -21.43
CA SER A 10 2.68 -12.66 -21.29
C SER A 10 2.94 -12.97 -19.82
N ASN A 11 3.57 -14.10 -19.54
CA ASN A 11 3.85 -14.56 -18.18
C ASN A 11 5.35 -14.45 -17.90
N TYR A 12 5.70 -13.66 -16.88
CA TYR A 12 7.08 -13.50 -16.42
C TYR A 12 7.29 -14.30 -15.14
N LYS A 13 8.27 -15.21 -15.18
CA LYS A 13 8.66 -16.06 -14.05
C LYS A 13 10.14 -15.92 -13.77
N HIS A 14 10.51 -16.16 -12.52
CA HIS A 14 11.91 -16.31 -12.13
C HIS A 14 12.52 -17.52 -12.85
N VAL A 15 13.69 -17.31 -13.46
CA VAL A 15 14.50 -18.36 -14.09
C VAL A 15 15.87 -18.39 -13.40
N SER A 16 16.16 -19.50 -12.76
CA SER A 16 17.43 -19.65 -12.03
C SER A 16 18.64 -19.52 -12.97
N GLY A 17 19.59 -18.66 -12.60
CA GLY A 17 20.77 -18.38 -13.42
C GLY A 17 20.58 -17.33 -14.51
N ASP A 18 19.36 -16.85 -14.74
CA ASP A 18 19.07 -15.77 -15.67
C ASP A 18 18.83 -14.45 -14.91
N SER A 19 19.83 -13.59 -14.93
CA SER A 19 19.78 -12.26 -14.28
C SER A 19 18.86 -11.27 -14.97
N THR A 20 18.32 -11.58 -16.15
CA THR A 20 17.37 -10.77 -16.90
C THR A 20 15.93 -11.17 -16.65
N SER A 21 15.69 -12.28 -15.98
CA SER A 21 14.37 -12.70 -15.53
C SER A 21 13.94 -11.93 -14.26
N ILE A 22 12.64 -11.97 -13.96
CA ILE A 22 12.16 -11.45 -12.67
C ILE A 22 12.84 -12.20 -11.52
N LYS A 23 13.26 -11.46 -10.48
CA LYS A 23 14.06 -12.03 -9.38
C LYS A 23 13.31 -13.06 -8.55
N ASN A 24 12.00 -12.84 -8.38
CA ASN A 24 11.13 -13.73 -7.60
C ASN A 24 9.73 -13.80 -8.19
N ASN A 25 9.08 -14.96 -8.07
CA ASN A 25 7.68 -15.14 -8.48
C ASN A 25 6.66 -14.45 -7.54
N TYR A 26 7.07 -14.13 -6.32
CA TYR A 26 6.24 -13.38 -5.37
C TYR A 26 6.40 -11.88 -5.59
N VAL A 27 5.58 -11.33 -6.48
CA VAL A 27 5.43 -9.90 -6.73
C VAL A 27 4.38 -9.36 -5.76
N ARG A 28 4.73 -8.29 -5.04
CA ARG A 28 3.86 -7.66 -4.03
C ARG A 28 3.29 -6.34 -4.50
N THR A 29 4.06 -5.58 -5.29
CA THR A 29 3.65 -4.25 -5.71
C THR A 29 4.25 -3.91 -7.07
N LEU A 30 3.50 -3.13 -7.82
CA LEU A 30 3.91 -2.53 -9.09
C LEU A 30 3.83 -1.01 -8.94
N PHE A 31 4.75 -0.30 -9.58
CA PHE A 31 4.79 1.15 -9.51
C PHE A 31 5.36 1.73 -10.81
N GLU A 32 4.74 2.79 -11.34
CA GLU A 32 5.28 3.54 -12.47
C GLU A 32 6.06 4.75 -11.93
N ASP A 33 7.35 4.82 -12.25
CA ASP A 33 8.21 5.93 -11.81
C ASP A 33 7.95 7.22 -12.62
N SER A 34 8.65 8.31 -12.30
CA SER A 34 8.50 9.62 -12.95
C SER A 34 8.90 9.60 -14.44
N ARG A 35 9.63 8.58 -14.88
CA ARG A 35 10.09 8.38 -16.25
C ARG A 35 9.29 7.32 -17.00
N GLN A 36 8.13 6.92 -16.45
CA GLN A 36 7.25 5.89 -16.97
C GLN A 36 7.88 4.47 -17.02
N ASN A 37 8.88 4.21 -16.18
CA ASN A 37 9.39 2.86 -16.04
C ASN A 37 8.55 2.06 -15.05
N LEU A 38 8.29 0.79 -15.35
CA LEU A 38 7.63 -0.11 -14.43
C LEU A 38 8.63 -0.66 -13.42
N LEU A 39 8.41 -0.35 -12.16
CA LEU A 39 9.11 -0.93 -11.03
C LEU A 39 8.31 -2.09 -10.45
N VAL A 40 9.01 -3.15 -10.07
CA VAL A 40 8.42 -4.40 -9.57
C VAL A 40 9.03 -4.72 -8.21
N GLY A 41 8.21 -4.63 -7.17
CA GLY A 41 8.59 -4.99 -5.80
C GLY A 41 8.34 -6.47 -5.52
N CYS A 42 9.42 -7.20 -5.23
CA CYS A 42 9.41 -8.60 -4.89
C CYS A 42 9.71 -8.84 -3.40
N ILE A 43 9.60 -10.10 -2.94
CA ILE A 43 9.97 -10.46 -1.55
C ILE A 43 11.47 -10.39 -1.27
N ASP A 44 12.31 -10.26 -2.29
CA ASP A 44 13.77 -10.25 -2.19
C ASP A 44 14.43 -9.11 -2.99
N GLY A 45 13.71 -8.01 -3.22
CA GLY A 45 14.25 -6.79 -3.77
C GLY A 45 13.39 -6.09 -4.80
N LEU A 46 13.96 -5.02 -5.35
CA LEU A 46 13.34 -4.13 -6.32
C LEU A 46 13.90 -4.38 -7.72
N MET A 47 13.01 -4.52 -8.68
CA MET A 47 13.34 -4.70 -10.09
C MET A 47 12.76 -3.55 -10.91
N LYS A 48 13.43 -3.22 -12.01
CA LYS A 48 12.92 -2.37 -13.08
C LYS A 48 12.71 -3.20 -14.33
N TYR A 49 11.53 -3.10 -14.93
CA TYR A 49 11.21 -3.70 -16.22
C TYR A 49 11.74 -2.82 -17.35
N ASP A 50 12.40 -3.43 -18.30
CA ASP A 50 12.87 -2.81 -19.53
C ASP A 50 11.96 -3.28 -20.69
N SER A 51 11.13 -2.37 -21.20
CA SER A 51 10.14 -2.68 -22.24
C SER A 51 10.75 -2.87 -23.64
N GLU A 52 11.97 -2.36 -23.88
CA GLU A 52 12.64 -2.50 -25.17
C GLU A 52 13.24 -3.88 -25.34
N THR A 53 13.79 -4.42 -24.25
CA THR A 53 14.44 -5.75 -24.24
C THR A 53 13.56 -6.85 -23.68
N ASP A 54 12.38 -6.50 -23.13
CA ASP A 54 11.45 -7.40 -22.43
C ASP A 54 12.12 -8.16 -21.26
N THR A 55 12.99 -7.46 -20.51
CA THR A 55 13.81 -8.01 -19.43
C THR A 55 13.64 -7.23 -18.12
N PHE A 56 14.20 -7.77 -17.03
CA PHE A 56 14.21 -7.12 -15.72
C PHE A 56 15.65 -6.83 -15.28
N ARG A 57 15.82 -5.68 -14.61
CA ARG A 57 17.10 -5.31 -13.98
C ARG A 57 16.87 -5.02 -12.51
N GLU A 58 17.77 -5.48 -11.67
CA GLU A 58 17.72 -5.21 -10.25
C GLU A 58 18.11 -3.76 -9.95
N ILE A 59 17.32 -3.09 -9.09
CA ILE A 59 17.67 -1.81 -8.48
C ILE A 59 18.33 -2.11 -7.13
N PRO A 60 19.63 -1.80 -6.94
CA PRO A 60 20.31 -2.02 -5.68
C PRO A 60 19.65 -1.27 -4.53
N MET A 61 19.45 -1.93 -3.40
CA MET A 61 18.95 -1.34 -2.17
C MET A 61 20.06 -1.33 -1.13
N ILE A 62 20.36 -0.15 -0.59
CA ILE A 62 21.51 0.07 0.29
C ILE A 62 21.02 0.50 1.68
N ARG A 63 21.50 -0.20 2.71
CA ARG A 63 21.30 0.17 4.11
C ARG A 63 22.61 0.16 4.84
N ALA A 64 22.95 1.27 5.53
CA ALA A 64 24.23 1.46 6.23
C ALA A 64 25.44 1.08 5.37
N GLY A 65 25.44 1.48 4.09
CA GLY A 65 26.51 1.22 3.13
C GLY A 65 26.59 -0.23 2.62
N LYS A 66 25.67 -1.10 2.99
CA LYS A 66 25.62 -2.51 2.56
C LYS A 66 24.40 -2.77 1.68
N ARG A 67 24.60 -3.60 0.66
CA ARG A 67 23.50 -4.09 -0.17
C ARG A 67 22.61 -5.01 0.64
N VAL A 68 21.29 -4.80 0.52
CA VAL A 68 20.26 -5.60 1.16
C VAL A 68 19.21 -6.03 0.14
N PHE A 69 18.45 -7.07 0.48
CA PHE A 69 17.42 -7.66 -0.37
C PHE A 69 16.11 -7.74 0.41
N PRO A 70 15.46 -6.59 0.67
CA PRO A 70 14.27 -6.57 1.51
C PRO A 70 13.04 -7.09 0.81
N HIS A 71 12.07 -7.56 1.60
CA HIS A 71 10.71 -7.82 1.16
C HIS A 71 9.98 -6.49 0.98
N ILE A 72 9.67 -6.13 -0.26
CA ILE A 72 8.99 -4.88 -0.61
C ILE A 72 7.49 -5.08 -0.49
N THR A 73 6.83 -4.19 0.23
CA THR A 73 5.38 -4.22 0.44
C THR A 73 4.64 -3.18 -0.39
N GLN A 74 5.21 -1.99 -0.51
CA GLN A 74 4.60 -0.88 -1.24
C GLN A 74 5.65 0.09 -1.79
N MET A 75 5.27 0.82 -2.83
CA MET A 75 5.98 2.00 -3.33
C MET A 75 4.98 3.15 -3.46
N GLN A 76 5.42 4.36 -3.11
CA GLN A 76 4.60 5.57 -3.25
C GLN A 76 5.47 6.76 -3.64
N LYS A 77 4.96 7.57 -4.58
CA LYS A 77 5.50 8.87 -4.89
C LYS A 77 4.86 9.91 -4.00
N LEU A 78 5.68 10.69 -3.31
CA LEU A 78 5.26 11.78 -2.46
C LEU A 78 5.05 13.07 -3.26
N HIS A 79 4.35 14.05 -2.70
CA HIS A 79 4.09 15.36 -3.32
C HIS A 79 5.39 16.10 -3.72
N ASN A 80 6.47 15.91 -2.96
CA ASN A 80 7.78 16.50 -3.23
C ASN A 80 8.54 15.81 -4.37
N GLY A 81 7.95 14.78 -4.98
CA GLY A 81 8.51 13.98 -6.07
C GLY A 81 9.38 12.80 -5.63
N GLU A 82 9.69 12.64 -4.34
CA GLU A 82 10.43 11.47 -3.85
C GLU A 82 9.60 10.19 -3.98
N ILE A 83 10.24 9.09 -4.34
CA ILE A 83 9.64 7.76 -4.34
C ILE A 83 10.15 6.99 -3.13
N TRP A 84 9.23 6.63 -2.24
CA TRP A 84 9.54 5.84 -1.08
C TRP A 84 9.13 4.38 -1.28
N VAL A 85 10.02 3.49 -0.84
CA VAL A 85 9.86 2.03 -0.93
C VAL A 85 9.75 1.48 0.48
N VAL A 86 8.62 0.88 0.78
CA VAL A 86 8.28 0.30 2.08
C VAL A 86 8.66 -1.17 2.10
N THR A 87 9.25 -1.64 3.21
CA THR A 87 9.70 -3.02 3.31
C THR A 87 9.32 -3.66 4.64
N THR A 88 9.15 -4.98 4.63
CA THR A 88 9.08 -5.76 5.87
C THR A 88 10.50 -6.11 6.35
N GLY A 89 10.82 -5.68 7.56
CA GLY A 89 12.05 -6.06 8.27
C GLY A 89 13.29 -5.19 7.99
N GLN A 90 13.27 -4.30 6.99
CA GLN A 90 14.41 -3.46 6.63
C GLN A 90 14.12 -1.95 6.65
N GLY A 91 12.88 -1.55 7.00
CA GLY A 91 12.46 -0.16 7.08
C GLY A 91 12.01 0.43 5.76
N ILE A 92 12.25 1.73 5.57
CA ILE A 92 11.83 2.50 4.40
C ILE A 92 13.06 2.96 3.63
N PHE A 93 12.97 2.93 2.31
CA PHE A 93 14.01 3.38 1.40
C PHE A 93 13.49 4.50 0.52
N ARG A 94 14.38 5.41 0.12
CA ARG A 94 14.12 6.40 -0.92
C ARG A 94 14.84 5.98 -2.19
N LEU A 95 14.09 5.95 -3.29
CA LEU A 95 14.64 5.67 -4.62
C LEU A 95 15.29 6.94 -5.22
N ASP A 96 16.53 6.82 -5.60
CA ASP A 96 17.23 7.77 -6.48
C ASP A 96 17.06 7.29 -7.93
N GLU A 97 16.16 7.94 -8.68
CA GLU A 97 15.84 7.57 -10.06
C GLU A 97 17.02 7.84 -11.03
N GLU A 98 17.97 8.73 -10.68
CA GLU A 98 19.14 9.01 -11.51
C GLU A 98 20.21 7.94 -11.32
N LYS A 99 20.52 7.61 -10.07
CA LYS A 99 21.48 6.56 -9.75
C LYS A 99 20.94 5.15 -9.93
N GLN A 100 19.62 5.00 -10.12
CA GLN A 100 18.92 3.72 -10.15
C GLN A 100 19.28 2.88 -8.92
N GLN A 101 19.19 3.48 -7.74
CA GLN A 101 19.53 2.89 -6.44
C GLN A 101 18.56 3.38 -5.38
N ALA A 102 18.23 2.54 -4.39
CA ALA A 102 17.43 2.96 -3.24
C ALA A 102 18.28 2.94 -1.96
N GLU A 103 18.16 3.98 -1.14
CA GLU A 103 18.88 4.12 0.13
C GLU A 103 17.93 4.20 1.31
N SER A 104 18.28 3.56 2.45
CA SER A 104 17.44 3.53 3.65
C SER A 104 17.25 4.91 4.27
N ILE A 105 16.02 5.21 4.71
CA ILE A 105 15.65 6.40 5.47
C ILE A 105 15.57 6.02 6.95
N ASP A 106 16.73 5.88 7.60
CA ASP A 106 16.79 5.40 8.99
C ASP A 106 16.29 6.42 10.02
N ALA A 107 16.18 7.71 9.67
CA ALA A 107 15.82 8.77 10.61
C ALA A 107 14.47 8.56 11.29
N ILE A 108 13.45 8.10 10.56
CA ILE A 108 12.12 7.79 11.08
C ILE A 108 12.19 6.51 11.93
N MET A 109 12.81 5.46 11.37
CA MET A 109 12.84 4.14 11.99
C MET A 109 13.64 4.09 13.30
N ARG A 110 14.68 4.93 13.43
CA ARG A 110 15.42 5.07 14.70
C ARG A 110 14.57 5.59 15.86
N GLN A 111 13.60 6.46 15.56
CA GLN A 111 12.72 7.03 16.59
C GLN A 111 11.70 6.04 17.12
N VAL A 112 11.29 5.06 16.29
CA VAL A 112 10.27 4.07 16.66
C VAL A 112 10.85 2.69 16.97
N ASN A 113 12.11 2.43 16.62
CA ASN A 113 12.81 1.16 16.81
C ASN A 113 12.02 -0.07 16.29
N TYR A 114 11.42 0.07 15.10
CA TYR A 114 10.60 -0.98 14.50
C TYR A 114 10.72 -0.93 12.97
N ASN A 115 10.83 -2.09 12.31
CA ASN A 115 11.14 -2.18 10.88
C ASN A 115 10.13 -2.98 10.05
N PHE A 116 9.03 -3.48 10.63
CA PHE A 116 8.02 -4.25 9.90
C PHE A 116 6.86 -3.33 9.49
N GLN A 117 7.05 -2.63 8.37
CA GLN A 117 6.04 -1.77 7.77
C GLN A 117 5.19 -2.56 6.78
N SER A 118 3.88 -2.29 6.77
CA SER A 118 2.93 -2.92 5.84
C SER A 118 2.57 -2.00 4.68
N ASN A 119 2.34 -0.73 4.97
CA ASN A 119 1.88 0.26 3.99
C ASN A 119 2.31 1.68 4.38
N LEU A 120 2.18 2.59 3.42
CA LEU A 120 2.49 4.01 3.56
C LEU A 120 1.42 4.82 2.83
N TYR A 121 1.06 5.97 3.40
CA TYR A 121 0.17 6.93 2.80
C TYR A 121 0.60 8.35 3.14
N GLU A 122 0.66 9.23 2.14
CA GLU A 122 0.81 10.66 2.34
C GLU A 122 -0.57 11.31 2.29
N ASP A 123 -0.96 11.99 3.37
CA ASP A 123 -2.27 12.64 3.47
C ASP A 123 -2.28 14.03 2.79
N SER A 124 -3.45 14.65 2.69
CA SER A 124 -3.64 15.96 2.05
C SER A 124 -2.92 17.11 2.77
N ASP A 125 -2.48 16.92 4.02
CA ASP A 125 -1.63 17.85 4.78
C ASP A 125 -0.13 17.51 4.64
N TYR A 126 0.22 16.56 3.75
CA TYR A 126 1.59 16.07 3.52
C TYR A 126 2.23 15.35 4.72
N ASN A 127 1.44 14.87 5.66
CA ASN A 127 1.92 13.99 6.70
C ASN A 127 2.05 12.56 6.15
N ILE A 128 3.08 11.85 6.58
CA ILE A 128 3.34 10.50 6.11
C ILE A 128 2.90 9.50 7.18
N TRP A 129 1.91 8.71 6.83
CA TRP A 129 1.34 7.68 7.68
C TRP A 129 1.90 6.31 7.29
N ILE A 130 2.36 5.54 8.26
CA ILE A 130 3.00 4.25 8.04
C ILE A 130 2.31 3.21 8.92
N GLY A 131 1.66 2.26 8.29
CA GLY A 131 1.07 1.10 8.94
C GLY A 131 2.14 0.07 9.29
N THR A 132 1.97 -0.64 10.39
CA THR A 132 2.92 -1.66 10.84
C THR A 132 2.25 -2.99 11.15
N GLU A 133 3.04 -4.05 11.12
CA GLU A 133 2.63 -5.40 11.49
C GLU A 133 2.78 -5.61 13.00
N GLY A 134 1.84 -5.04 13.79
CA GLY A 134 1.77 -5.26 15.24
C GLY A 134 2.37 -4.15 16.12
N HIS A 135 2.85 -3.03 15.53
CA HIS A 135 3.38 -1.89 16.31
C HIS A 135 2.52 -0.63 16.21
N GLY A 136 1.35 -0.75 15.60
CA GLY A 136 0.39 0.32 15.43
C GLY A 136 0.63 1.15 14.17
N LEU A 137 0.31 2.42 14.27
CA LEU A 137 0.40 3.41 13.21
C LEU A 137 1.44 4.46 13.55
N ILE A 138 2.30 4.77 12.61
CA ILE A 138 3.30 5.84 12.72
C ILE A 138 2.84 7.00 11.86
N CYS A 139 2.90 8.22 12.40
CA CYS A 139 2.73 9.46 11.66
C CYS A 139 4.03 10.24 11.70
N TYR A 140 4.63 10.49 10.56
CA TYR A 140 5.77 11.37 10.41
C TYR A 140 5.32 12.70 9.82
N LEU A 141 5.69 13.81 10.47
CA LEU A 141 5.40 15.18 10.06
C LEU A 141 6.68 15.77 9.45
N PRO A 142 6.81 15.83 8.11
CA PRO A 142 8.04 16.30 7.47
C PRO A 142 8.42 17.74 7.84
N ALA A 143 7.44 18.62 8.02
CA ALA A 143 7.66 20.03 8.34
C ALA A 143 8.38 20.25 9.68
N THR A 144 8.14 19.40 10.68
CA THR A 144 8.74 19.48 12.02
C THR A 144 9.70 18.36 12.34
N GLN A 145 9.79 17.35 11.47
CA GLN A 145 10.53 16.08 11.66
C GLN A 145 10.05 15.30 12.90
N GLU A 146 8.83 15.56 13.37
CA GLU A 146 8.21 14.87 14.49
C GLU A 146 7.69 13.52 14.05
N VAL A 147 7.85 12.52 14.92
CA VAL A 147 7.25 11.18 14.75
C VAL A 147 6.28 10.93 15.89
N ARG A 148 5.04 10.60 15.55
CA ARG A 148 3.99 10.17 16.49
C ARG A 148 3.67 8.70 16.26
N VAL A 149 3.39 7.98 17.35
CA VAL A 149 3.02 6.56 17.28
C VAL A 149 1.70 6.34 17.99
N PHE A 150 0.75 5.79 17.26
CA PHE A 150 -0.58 5.44 17.77
C PHE A 150 -0.68 3.92 17.93
N ARG A 151 -1.04 3.47 19.12
CA ARG A 151 -1.20 2.05 19.45
C ARG A 151 -2.54 1.78 20.12
N TYR A 152 -2.93 0.51 20.16
CA TYR A 152 -4.06 0.09 20.98
C TYR A 152 -3.88 0.56 22.43
N PRO A 153 -4.90 1.15 23.09
CA PRO A 153 -6.29 1.30 22.63
C PRO A 153 -6.61 2.63 21.91
N VAL A 154 -5.62 3.46 21.57
CA VAL A 154 -5.84 4.73 20.83
C VAL A 154 -6.32 4.47 19.41
N ILE A 155 -5.84 3.40 18.80
CA ILE A 155 -6.37 2.79 17.58
C ILE A 155 -6.96 1.43 17.93
N ASN A 156 -7.86 0.91 17.08
CA ASN A 156 -8.60 -0.31 17.35
C ASN A 156 -7.77 -1.61 17.22
N ASP A 157 -6.59 -1.56 16.57
CA ASP A 157 -5.67 -2.69 16.43
C ASP A 157 -4.25 -2.19 16.10
N ASN A 158 -3.22 -2.93 16.53
CA ASN A 158 -1.82 -2.63 16.21
C ASN A 158 -1.37 -3.17 14.82
N TYR A 159 -2.17 -4.01 14.17
CA TYR A 159 -1.92 -4.51 12.82
C TYR A 159 -2.67 -3.64 11.80
N VAL A 160 -2.03 -2.56 11.37
CA VAL A 160 -2.60 -1.62 10.40
C VAL A 160 -2.26 -2.09 8.99
N SER A 161 -3.25 -2.53 8.25
CA SER A 161 -3.10 -3.17 6.93
C SER A 161 -3.41 -2.24 5.75
N ALA A 162 -4.15 -1.17 5.98
CA ALA A 162 -4.51 -0.22 4.94
C ALA A 162 -4.63 1.20 5.50
N ILE A 163 -4.27 2.19 4.70
CA ILE A 163 -4.43 3.60 4.99
C ILE A 163 -4.95 4.28 3.72
N GLY A 164 -5.89 5.19 3.87
CA GLY A 164 -6.43 5.94 2.74
C GLY A 164 -7.18 7.19 3.19
N GLU A 165 -7.44 8.08 2.27
CA GLU A 165 -8.15 9.34 2.52
C GLU A 165 -9.33 9.44 1.54
N ASP A 166 -10.45 9.97 2.01
CA ASP A 166 -11.56 10.31 1.13
C ASP A 166 -11.31 11.68 0.45
N LYS A 167 -12.12 12.01 -0.53
CA LYS A 167 -12.00 13.30 -1.26
C LYS A 167 -12.20 14.55 -0.39
N TYR A 168 -12.61 14.39 0.85
CA TYR A 168 -12.84 15.49 1.81
C TYR A 168 -11.70 15.63 2.82
N GLY A 169 -10.63 14.87 2.65
CA GLY A 169 -9.48 14.89 3.56
C GLY A 169 -9.70 14.09 4.85
N ASN A 170 -10.72 13.23 4.93
CA ASN A 170 -10.85 12.32 6.06
C ASN A 170 -9.90 11.14 5.88
N LEU A 171 -8.97 10.99 6.80
CA LEU A 171 -8.05 9.87 6.83
C LEU A 171 -8.70 8.65 7.51
N PHE A 172 -8.50 7.49 6.91
CA PHE A 172 -8.99 6.21 7.42
C PHE A 172 -7.84 5.22 7.55
N ILE A 173 -7.91 4.38 8.58
CA ILE A 173 -7.05 3.21 8.75
C ILE A 173 -7.89 1.93 8.78
N GLY A 174 -7.46 0.94 8.02
CA GLY A 174 -7.97 -0.42 8.05
C GLY A 174 -7.04 -1.32 8.84
N THR A 175 -7.58 -2.27 9.58
CA THR A 175 -6.82 -3.19 10.42
C THR A 175 -7.12 -4.64 10.07
N GLN A 176 -6.25 -5.56 10.49
CA GLN A 176 -6.40 -6.98 10.17
C GLN A 176 -7.56 -7.68 10.89
N LYS A 177 -8.16 -7.05 11.92
CA LYS A 177 -9.26 -7.68 12.67
C LYS A 177 -10.41 -6.74 12.95
N HIS A 178 -10.12 -5.52 13.38
CA HIS A 178 -11.10 -4.63 14.02
C HIS A 178 -11.64 -3.55 13.09
N GLY A 179 -11.60 -3.79 11.78
CA GLY A 179 -12.25 -2.96 10.77
C GLY A 179 -11.61 -1.61 10.54
N LEU A 180 -12.43 -0.61 10.27
CA LEU A 180 -12.07 0.73 9.85
C LEU A 180 -12.16 1.72 11.02
N SER A 181 -11.19 2.64 11.10
CA SER A 181 -11.26 3.81 11.96
C SER A 181 -11.00 5.08 11.14
N ARG A 182 -11.70 6.15 11.45
CA ARG A 182 -11.49 7.48 10.89
C ARG A 182 -10.67 8.34 11.86
N TYR A 183 -9.68 9.04 11.34
CA TYR A 183 -8.90 9.98 12.13
C TYR A 183 -9.64 11.32 12.27
N ASP A 184 -9.83 11.75 13.51
CA ASP A 184 -10.35 13.08 13.86
C ASP A 184 -9.15 14.01 14.09
N ARG A 185 -8.88 14.87 13.12
CA ARG A 185 -7.74 15.80 13.14
C ARG A 185 -7.83 16.83 14.27
N GLU A 186 -9.04 17.29 14.61
CA GLU A 186 -9.25 18.31 15.66
C GLU A 186 -8.95 17.73 17.05
N GLN A 187 -9.37 16.50 17.30
CA GLN A 187 -9.22 15.84 18.60
C GLN A 187 -7.99 14.92 18.66
N ASN A 188 -7.25 14.79 17.56
CA ASN A 188 -6.06 13.91 17.43
C ASN A 188 -6.35 12.49 17.92
N ARG A 189 -7.47 11.91 17.49
CA ARG A 189 -7.92 10.57 17.90
C ARG A 189 -8.54 9.78 16.74
N PHE A 190 -8.57 8.48 16.88
CA PHE A 190 -9.25 7.59 15.95
C PHE A 190 -10.63 7.22 16.45
N ILE A 191 -11.61 7.29 15.55
CA ILE A 191 -13.02 6.95 15.81
C ILE A 191 -13.36 5.72 15.00
N PRO A 192 -13.73 4.60 15.65
CA PRO A 192 -14.16 3.40 14.93
C PRO A 192 -15.36 3.69 14.03
N VAL A 193 -15.34 3.19 12.81
CA VAL A 193 -16.44 3.30 11.85
C VAL A 193 -17.38 2.11 12.06
N PRO A 194 -18.67 2.35 12.35
CA PRO A 194 -19.61 1.27 12.60
C PRO A 194 -19.78 0.34 11.39
N TYR A 195 -19.81 -0.96 11.67
CA TYR A 195 -20.13 -2.02 10.74
C TYR A 195 -21.15 -2.97 11.37
N THR A 196 -22.19 -3.34 10.63
CA THR A 196 -23.30 -4.17 11.16
C THR A 196 -23.14 -5.65 10.84
N GLY A 197 -22.01 -6.05 10.26
CA GLY A 197 -21.72 -7.45 9.91
C GLY A 197 -21.15 -8.27 11.06
N SER A 198 -20.21 -9.15 10.77
CA SER A 198 -19.48 -9.94 11.76
C SER A 198 -18.67 -9.07 12.73
N GLU A 199 -18.29 -9.60 13.89
CA GLU A 199 -17.47 -8.88 14.89
C GLU A 199 -16.07 -8.51 14.33
N GLU A 200 -15.52 -9.34 13.45
CA GLU A 200 -14.24 -9.11 12.79
C GLU A 200 -14.45 -8.62 11.35
N LEU A 201 -13.77 -7.56 10.96
CA LEU A 201 -13.75 -7.05 9.58
C LEU A 201 -12.28 -6.86 9.16
N PRO A 202 -11.60 -7.90 8.69
CA PRO A 202 -10.22 -7.78 8.20
C PRO A 202 -10.18 -6.97 6.91
N ILE A 203 -9.46 -5.84 6.93
CA ILE A 203 -9.32 -4.96 5.77
C ILE A 203 -7.94 -5.17 5.14
N TYR A 204 -7.88 -5.37 3.82
CA TYR A 204 -6.64 -5.50 3.06
C TYR A 204 -6.23 -4.24 2.32
N CYS A 205 -7.21 -3.51 1.75
CA CYS A 205 -6.92 -2.30 1.00
C CYS A 205 -8.02 -1.26 1.13
N LEU A 206 -7.63 0.00 0.98
CA LEU A 206 -8.50 1.17 0.88
C LEU A 206 -8.14 1.90 -0.42
N THR A 207 -9.14 2.23 -1.23
CA THR A 207 -8.93 2.94 -2.49
C THR A 207 -10.06 3.95 -2.72
N LEU A 208 -9.68 5.19 -3.00
CA LEU A 208 -10.65 6.19 -3.43
C LEU A 208 -10.94 5.99 -4.93
N VAL A 209 -12.20 5.73 -5.24
CA VAL A 209 -12.70 5.60 -6.61
C VAL A 209 -13.87 6.57 -6.78
N ASP A 210 -13.73 7.52 -7.69
CA ASP A 210 -14.61 8.67 -7.80
C ASP A 210 -14.77 9.39 -6.44
N ASP A 211 -15.95 9.27 -5.84
CA ASP A 211 -16.29 9.91 -4.57
C ASP A 211 -16.43 8.91 -3.40
N ARG A 212 -16.07 7.66 -3.62
CA ARG A 212 -16.31 6.56 -2.68
C ARG A 212 -15.00 5.96 -2.20
N LEU A 213 -14.87 5.81 -0.90
CA LEU A 213 -13.81 5.01 -0.31
C LEU A 213 -14.23 3.53 -0.39
N LEU A 214 -13.62 2.79 -1.32
CA LEU A 214 -13.79 1.35 -1.44
C LEU A 214 -12.88 0.63 -0.46
N ILE A 215 -13.38 -0.46 0.10
CA ILE A 215 -12.76 -1.24 1.16
C ILE A 215 -12.69 -2.69 0.73
N GLY A 216 -11.48 -3.19 0.48
CA GLY A 216 -11.25 -4.61 0.21
C GLY A 216 -11.04 -5.38 1.51
N THR A 217 -11.77 -6.49 1.67
CA THR A 217 -11.76 -7.28 2.90
C THR A 217 -11.25 -8.70 2.69
N ASP A 218 -10.90 -9.39 3.78
CA ASP A 218 -10.56 -10.82 3.78
C ASP A 218 -11.82 -11.67 3.97
N GLY A 219 -12.43 -12.09 2.87
CA GLY A 219 -13.56 -13.02 2.88
C GLY A 219 -14.93 -12.41 3.13
N GLN A 220 -15.04 -11.08 3.22
CA GLN A 220 -16.33 -10.38 3.33
C GLN A 220 -16.56 -9.44 2.13
N GLY A 221 -15.81 -9.63 1.06
CA GLY A 221 -16.00 -8.99 -0.21
C GLY A 221 -15.64 -7.50 -0.25
N LEU A 222 -16.27 -6.81 -1.18
CA LEU A 222 -16.05 -5.39 -1.43
C LEU A 222 -17.08 -4.56 -0.65
N LYS A 223 -16.58 -3.60 0.13
CA LYS A 223 -17.37 -2.67 0.94
C LYS A 223 -17.10 -1.23 0.53
N THR A 224 -17.89 -0.32 1.05
CA THR A 224 -17.69 1.12 0.92
C THR A 224 -18.02 1.84 2.22
N TYR A 225 -17.35 2.98 2.45
CA TYR A 225 -17.74 3.89 3.51
C TYR A 225 -18.85 4.83 3.01
N ASN A 226 -20.01 4.77 3.63
CA ASN A 226 -21.09 5.69 3.36
C ASN A 226 -20.99 6.91 4.28
N ARG A 227 -20.62 8.04 3.71
CA ARG A 227 -20.43 9.30 4.46
C ARG A 227 -21.72 9.83 5.08
N MET A 228 -22.87 9.61 4.46
CA MET A 228 -24.17 10.12 4.97
C MET A 228 -24.62 9.39 6.22
N THR A 229 -24.39 8.08 6.27
CA THR A 229 -24.73 7.24 7.42
C THR A 229 -23.58 7.11 8.42
N GLY A 230 -22.37 7.42 8.00
CA GLY A 230 -21.13 7.22 8.79
C GLY A 230 -20.79 5.74 8.99
N LYS A 231 -21.28 4.82 8.15
CA LYS A 231 -21.14 3.37 8.31
C LYS A 231 -20.45 2.72 7.12
N ILE A 232 -19.97 1.51 7.34
CA ILE A 232 -19.53 0.61 6.28
C ILE A 232 -20.75 -0.13 5.74
N GLU A 233 -20.86 -0.18 4.42
CA GLU A 233 -21.95 -0.84 3.69
C GLU A 233 -21.38 -1.74 2.60
N ASP A 234 -22.16 -2.71 2.14
CA ASP A 234 -21.79 -3.55 1.02
C ASP A 234 -21.74 -2.72 -0.26
N TYR A 235 -20.70 -2.95 -1.06
CA TYR A 235 -20.59 -2.33 -2.37
C TYR A 235 -21.00 -3.31 -3.46
N SER A 236 -22.13 -3.03 -4.11
CA SER A 236 -22.62 -3.81 -5.24
C SER A 236 -22.35 -3.10 -6.56
N ILE A 237 -21.77 -3.81 -7.51
CA ILE A 237 -21.61 -3.36 -8.89
C ILE A 237 -22.80 -3.87 -9.68
N ASN A 238 -23.80 -3.03 -9.91
CA ASN A 238 -25.09 -3.41 -10.53
C ASN A 238 -24.99 -4.03 -11.94
N SER A 239 -23.83 -4.00 -12.57
CA SER A 239 -23.57 -4.52 -13.92
C SER A 239 -22.52 -5.63 -13.98
N ALA A 240 -21.95 -6.03 -12.87
CA ALA A 240 -20.90 -7.05 -12.87
C ALA A 240 -21.51 -8.46 -12.82
N PRO A 241 -21.00 -9.38 -13.65
CA PRO A 241 -21.40 -10.79 -13.57
C PRO A 241 -20.81 -11.52 -12.35
N LEU A 242 -20.01 -10.83 -11.54
CA LEU A 242 -19.27 -11.39 -10.42
C LEU A 242 -19.88 -10.91 -9.10
N ASP A 243 -20.14 -11.85 -8.22
CA ASP A 243 -20.51 -11.58 -6.84
C ASP A 243 -19.23 -11.42 -6.00
N PHE A 244 -19.04 -10.22 -5.45
CA PHE A 244 -17.90 -9.90 -4.59
C PHE A 244 -18.26 -9.95 -3.09
N SER A 245 -19.42 -10.51 -2.73
CA SER A 245 -19.93 -10.46 -1.35
C SER A 245 -19.10 -11.28 -0.35
N GLU A 246 -18.38 -12.32 -0.82
CA GLU A 246 -17.63 -13.25 0.03
C GLU A 246 -16.15 -13.39 -0.40
N GLY A 247 -15.69 -12.58 -1.35
CA GLY A 247 -14.32 -12.65 -1.90
C GLY A 247 -13.26 -12.06 -0.97
N LYS A 248 -12.02 -12.56 -1.10
CA LYS A 248 -10.82 -11.90 -0.54
C LYS A 248 -10.38 -10.84 -1.53
N ILE A 249 -10.49 -9.58 -1.16
CA ILE A 249 -10.14 -8.46 -2.02
C ILE A 249 -8.78 -7.91 -1.59
N HIS A 250 -7.73 -8.24 -2.33
CA HIS A 250 -6.36 -7.86 -2.01
C HIS A 250 -5.94 -6.50 -2.57
N ALA A 251 -6.52 -6.11 -3.70
CA ALA A 251 -6.20 -4.86 -4.36
C ALA A 251 -7.40 -4.32 -5.14
N ILE A 252 -7.51 -3.01 -5.20
CA ILE A 252 -8.51 -2.28 -5.98
C ILE A 252 -7.77 -1.17 -6.73
N MET A 253 -8.03 -1.01 -8.02
CA MET A 253 -7.44 0.03 -8.84
C MET A 253 -8.47 0.53 -9.86
N GLU A 254 -8.54 1.83 -10.05
CA GLU A 254 -9.22 2.46 -11.18
C GLU A 254 -8.19 2.80 -12.25
N ASP A 255 -8.42 2.37 -13.49
CA ASP A 255 -7.55 2.72 -14.61
C ASP A 255 -7.91 4.08 -15.23
N ARG A 256 -7.14 4.50 -16.25
CA ARG A 256 -7.33 5.79 -16.93
C ARG A 256 -8.66 5.87 -17.70
N ASP A 257 -9.21 4.70 -18.06
CA ASP A 257 -10.49 4.57 -18.77
C ASP A 257 -11.69 4.39 -17.81
N LYS A 258 -11.44 4.57 -16.48
CA LYS A 258 -12.43 4.43 -15.41
C LYS A 258 -12.92 3.00 -15.20
N ASN A 259 -12.19 1.99 -15.65
CA ASN A 259 -12.47 0.62 -15.31
C ASN A 259 -11.97 0.31 -13.90
N LEU A 260 -12.80 -0.39 -13.13
CA LEU A 260 -12.44 -0.87 -11.81
C LEU A 260 -11.80 -2.27 -11.91
N TRP A 261 -10.56 -2.38 -11.50
CA TRP A 261 -9.83 -3.64 -11.40
C TRP A 261 -9.83 -4.11 -9.96
N VAL A 262 -10.25 -5.35 -9.75
CA VAL A 262 -10.34 -5.98 -8.43
C VAL A 262 -9.48 -7.23 -8.43
N GLY A 263 -8.47 -7.27 -7.56
CA GLY A 263 -7.61 -8.42 -7.34
C GLY A 263 -8.13 -9.28 -6.20
N LEU A 264 -8.37 -10.57 -6.49
CA LEU A 264 -8.88 -11.60 -5.58
C LEU A 264 -7.76 -12.50 -5.09
#